data_7c66cd93f5040bcfa43f4ad401394dcb
#
_entry.id   7c66cd93f5040bcfa43f4ad401394dcb
#
_cell.length_a   1.000
_cell.length_b   1.000
_cell.length_c   1.000
_cell.angle_alpha   90.00
_cell.angle_beta   90.00
_cell.angle_gamma   90.00
#
_symmetry.space_group_name_H-M   'P 1'
#
loop_
_entity.id
_entity.type
_entity.pdbx_description
1 polymer ?
#
loop_
_entity_poly.entity_id
_entity_poly.type
_entity_poly.pdbx_seq_one_letter_code
_entity_poly.pdbx_strand_id
1 'polypeptide(L)'
;MKPAKLALITTLLAFSLTLASVAADAGAPPQQPAGEGKNQSSPPDQTTDDDVGKYEEAYNKGDAKTLAGFYSEDLDYIDQDGAEVKGRDAMQKLLADNFQQNPGVKLAITTEEVKQLTPDVKVTRGFATVTPANGAATTTRYTLVKVRKGDHWEISQMNEREAPPLSAYAKLEALEWLVGTWQDKSGDQTVQGKINWAGDKNFLVRTIHVQGNQTTTDGWEIIGWDPVQQQIRSWIFDSNGGFGESAWVNNGEDWLIRASNVLPDGSRSTAENVLTKVDDNKFTWESQNRTLNGEPQPSLDKIEVQRVAGSQ
;
A
#
# COMPACT_ATOMS: atom_id res chain seq x y z
N MET A 1 11.50 10.07 -55.52
CA MET A 1 11.65 9.91 -54.09
C MET A 1 10.25 9.88 -53.45
N LYS A 2 9.79 8.74 -53.03
CA LYS A 2 8.50 8.61 -52.32
C LYS A 2 8.74 8.88 -50.82
N PRO A 3 7.91 9.67 -50.15
CA PRO A 3 8.04 9.84 -48.70
C PRO A 3 7.67 8.54 -48.00
N ALA A 4 8.53 8.09 -47.12
CA ALA A 4 8.26 7.00 -46.19
C ALA A 4 7.10 7.39 -45.30
N LYS A 5 6.03 6.63 -45.31
CA LYS A 5 4.93 6.73 -44.35
C LYS A 5 5.47 6.30 -43.00
N LEU A 6 5.75 7.26 -42.13
CA LEU A 6 6.05 7.03 -40.74
C LEU A 6 4.78 6.48 -40.07
N ALA A 7 4.81 5.22 -39.68
CA ALA A 7 3.70 4.57 -39.00
C ALA A 7 3.45 5.30 -37.67
N LEU A 8 2.27 5.87 -37.56
CA LEU A 8 1.80 6.54 -36.35
C LEU A 8 1.57 5.47 -35.26
N ILE A 9 2.48 5.41 -34.29
CA ILE A 9 2.43 4.42 -33.23
C ILE A 9 1.60 4.98 -32.08
N THR A 10 0.43 4.39 -31.91
CA THR A 10 -0.53 4.72 -30.84
C THR A 10 -0.03 4.17 -29.52
N THR A 11 0.54 5.00 -28.67
CA THR A 11 1.11 4.56 -27.40
C THR A 11 0.16 4.86 -26.27
N LEU A 12 -0.78 3.97 -26.07
CA LEU A 12 -1.49 3.85 -24.82
C LEU A 12 -0.62 3.05 -23.85
N LEU A 13 0.37 3.66 -23.20
CA LEU A 13 1.33 2.91 -22.39
C LEU A 13 2.05 1.79 -23.20
N ALA A 14 1.98 1.84 -24.51
CA ALA A 14 2.70 0.96 -25.38
C ALA A 14 3.98 1.66 -25.78
N PHE A 15 5.10 1.22 -25.23
CA PHE A 15 6.37 1.42 -25.87
C PHE A 15 6.35 0.65 -27.17
N SER A 16 6.36 1.35 -28.27
CA SER A 16 6.42 0.72 -29.58
C SER A 16 7.81 0.23 -29.84
N LEU A 17 7.96 -1.05 -30.02
CA LEU A 17 9.14 -1.61 -30.63
C LEU A 17 8.81 -2.62 -31.69
N THR A 18 9.38 -2.37 -32.81
CA THR A 18 9.63 -3.37 -33.85
C THR A 18 10.86 -4.20 -33.41
N LEU A 19 10.73 -5.51 -33.31
CA LEU A 19 11.55 -6.50 -34.00
C LEU A 19 11.88 -7.79 -33.28
N ALA A 20 11.75 -8.82 -34.08
CA ALA A 20 12.47 -10.09 -34.14
C ALA A 20 12.21 -11.12 -33.06
N SER A 21 11.47 -12.10 -33.52
CA SER A 21 11.24 -13.43 -32.95
C SER A 21 12.51 -14.20 -32.66
N VAL A 22 12.59 -14.76 -31.44
CA VAL A 22 13.19 -16.07 -31.20
C VAL A 22 12.27 -16.82 -30.24
N ALA A 23 11.77 -17.95 -30.71
CA ALA A 23 10.96 -18.86 -29.92
C ALA A 23 11.82 -19.64 -28.92
N ALA A 24 11.37 -19.75 -27.69
CA ALA A 24 11.81 -20.78 -26.77
C ALA A 24 10.61 -21.27 -25.96
N ASP A 25 10.35 -22.53 -26.13
CA ASP A 25 9.36 -23.39 -25.49
C ASP A 25 9.67 -23.57 -23.99
N ALA A 26 8.68 -23.37 -23.12
CA ALA A 26 8.79 -23.80 -21.72
C ALA A 26 7.41 -24.08 -21.12
N GLY A 27 7.29 -25.33 -20.67
CA GLY A 27 6.11 -26.05 -20.22
C GLY A 27 5.28 -25.45 -19.08
N ALA A 28 4.06 -25.93 -18.99
CA ALA A 28 3.02 -25.55 -18.06
C ALA A 28 3.27 -26.01 -16.60
N PRO A 29 2.89 -25.22 -15.59
CA PRO A 29 2.89 -25.66 -14.21
C PRO A 29 1.60 -26.41 -13.82
N PRO A 30 1.63 -27.25 -12.76
CA PRO A 30 0.52 -28.12 -12.39
C PRO A 30 -0.59 -27.43 -11.61
N GLN A 31 -1.81 -27.91 -11.83
CA GLN A 31 -3.03 -27.48 -11.12
C GLN A 31 -3.09 -28.04 -9.71
N GLN A 32 -3.51 -27.22 -8.74
CA GLN A 32 -3.95 -27.67 -7.41
C GLN A 32 -5.48 -27.65 -7.30
N PRO A 33 -6.07 -28.57 -6.52
CA PRO A 33 -7.51 -28.77 -6.47
C PRO A 33 -8.22 -27.79 -5.54
N ALA A 34 -9.46 -27.46 -5.91
CA ALA A 34 -10.39 -26.63 -5.15
C ALA A 34 -10.85 -27.32 -3.86
N GLY A 35 -10.80 -26.59 -2.74
CA GLY A 35 -11.42 -26.95 -1.48
C GLY A 35 -12.52 -25.95 -1.14
N GLU A 36 -13.76 -26.38 -1.17
CA GLU A 36 -14.92 -25.66 -0.68
C GLU A 36 -14.89 -25.55 0.85
N GLY A 37 -15.05 -24.35 1.37
CA GLY A 37 -15.23 -24.08 2.78
C GLY A 37 -16.03 -22.81 2.99
N LYS A 38 -17.36 -22.92 2.97
CA LYS A 38 -18.26 -21.85 3.45
C LYS A 38 -18.07 -21.70 4.94
N ASN A 39 -17.57 -20.56 5.37
CA ASN A 39 -17.71 -20.09 6.74
C ASN A 39 -18.26 -18.66 6.71
N GLN A 40 -19.55 -18.53 6.98
CA GLN A 40 -20.18 -17.28 7.33
C GLN A 40 -19.69 -16.92 8.73
N SER A 41 -18.75 -15.98 8.84
CA SER A 41 -18.43 -15.32 10.10
C SER A 41 -19.33 -14.10 10.25
N SER A 42 -20.16 -14.12 11.28
CA SER A 42 -20.85 -12.94 11.83
C SER A 42 -19.84 -11.84 12.11
N PRO A 43 -20.22 -10.54 12.05
CA PRO A 43 -19.31 -9.46 12.41
C PRO A 43 -18.81 -9.67 13.85
N PRO A 44 -17.53 -9.43 14.15
CA PRO A 44 -17.03 -9.53 15.51
C PRO A 44 -17.73 -8.49 16.38
N ASP A 45 -18.26 -8.93 17.49
CA ASP A 45 -18.72 -8.11 18.60
C ASP A 45 -17.54 -7.19 18.98
N GLN A 46 -17.66 -5.89 18.74
CA GLN A 46 -16.65 -4.89 19.12
C GLN A 46 -16.72 -4.71 20.64
N THR A 47 -16.10 -5.61 21.38
CA THR A 47 -15.80 -5.42 22.79
C THR A 47 -14.75 -4.32 22.88
N THR A 48 -15.18 -3.11 23.23
CA THR A 48 -14.29 -1.97 23.51
C THR A 48 -13.41 -2.31 24.70
N ASP A 49 -12.12 -2.00 24.61
CA ASP A 49 -11.21 -2.09 25.73
C ASP A 49 -11.33 -0.80 26.57
N ASP A 50 -12.28 -0.77 27.53
CA ASP A 50 -12.65 0.40 28.29
C ASP A 50 -11.49 1.03 29.09
N ASP A 51 -10.35 0.35 29.19
CA ASP A 51 -9.18 0.82 29.95
C ASP A 51 -8.16 1.60 29.13
N VAL A 52 -8.27 1.60 27.79
CA VAL A 52 -7.29 2.28 26.91
C VAL A 52 -7.18 3.77 27.21
N GLY A 53 -8.31 4.45 27.31
CA GLY A 53 -8.34 5.89 27.58
C GLY A 53 -7.71 6.26 28.94
N LYS A 54 -7.94 5.43 29.97
CA LYS A 54 -7.34 5.63 31.29
C LYS A 54 -5.84 5.40 31.26
N TYR A 55 -5.40 4.40 30.52
CA TYR A 55 -3.98 4.09 30.34
C TYR A 55 -3.28 5.25 29.61
N GLU A 56 -3.82 5.74 28.50
CA GLU A 56 -3.30 6.90 27.76
C GLU A 56 -3.25 8.16 28.64
N GLU A 57 -4.29 8.43 29.40
CA GLU A 57 -4.33 9.57 30.29
C GLU A 57 -3.21 9.51 31.35
N ALA A 58 -3.04 8.35 32.00
CA ALA A 58 -1.97 8.13 32.98
C ALA A 58 -0.57 8.27 32.36
N TYR A 59 -0.36 7.68 31.17
CA TYR A 59 0.90 7.79 30.44
C TYR A 59 1.22 9.25 30.08
N ASN A 60 0.22 9.96 29.53
CA ASN A 60 0.36 11.34 29.10
C ASN A 60 0.58 12.33 30.25
N LYS A 61 0.28 11.92 31.50
CA LYS A 61 0.62 12.64 32.73
C LYS A 61 1.97 12.23 33.34
N GLY A 62 2.59 11.16 32.86
CA GLY A 62 3.83 10.61 33.43
C GLY A 62 3.58 9.87 34.74
N ASP A 63 2.37 9.35 34.99
CA ASP A 63 2.00 8.68 36.25
C ASP A 63 2.34 7.18 36.18
N ALA A 64 3.62 6.88 36.39
CA ALA A 64 4.12 5.50 36.42
C ALA A 64 3.43 4.63 37.45
N LYS A 65 2.97 5.21 38.58
CA LYS A 65 2.30 4.46 39.63
C LYS A 65 0.90 3.99 39.21
N THR A 66 0.11 4.87 38.62
CA THR A 66 -1.21 4.52 38.08
C THR A 66 -1.07 3.50 36.96
N LEU A 67 -0.08 3.68 36.08
CA LEU A 67 0.20 2.74 34.98
C LEU A 67 0.57 1.34 35.50
N ALA A 68 1.36 1.25 36.59
CA ALA A 68 1.70 -0.03 37.18
C ALA A 68 0.49 -0.85 37.62
N GLY A 69 -0.62 -0.19 37.98
CA GLY A 69 -1.88 -0.85 38.33
C GLY A 69 -2.57 -1.61 37.19
N PHE A 70 -2.19 -1.36 35.93
CA PHE A 70 -2.72 -2.10 34.79
C PHE A 70 -1.99 -3.43 34.55
N TYR A 71 -0.86 -3.67 35.19
CA TYR A 71 -0.04 -4.88 35.01
C TYR A 71 -0.20 -5.84 36.16
N SER A 72 -0.15 -7.14 35.86
CA SER A 72 -0.12 -8.18 36.92
C SER A 72 1.22 -8.20 37.66
N GLU A 73 1.22 -8.79 38.86
CA GLU A 73 2.45 -8.95 39.66
C GLU A 73 3.47 -9.83 38.93
N ASP A 74 3.02 -10.76 38.14
CA ASP A 74 3.77 -11.72 37.32
C ASP A 74 3.89 -11.33 35.85
N LEU A 75 3.81 -10.02 35.53
CA LEU A 75 3.97 -9.51 34.16
C LEU A 75 5.19 -10.10 33.47
N ASP A 76 5.01 -10.50 32.21
CA ASP A 76 6.09 -10.84 31.27
C ASP A 76 6.00 -9.89 30.07
N TYR A 77 6.91 -8.93 29.99
CA TYR A 77 6.97 -7.93 28.92
C TYR A 77 8.24 -8.09 28.09
N ILE A 78 8.08 -8.11 26.79
CA ILE A 78 9.17 -8.10 25.81
C ILE A 78 8.98 -6.87 24.92
N ASP A 79 9.96 -6.00 24.87
CA ASP A 79 9.94 -4.82 24.03
C ASP A 79 10.28 -5.13 22.57
N GLN A 80 10.24 -4.09 21.72
CA GLN A 80 10.53 -4.22 20.29
C GLN A 80 11.97 -4.65 19.95
N ASP A 81 12.91 -4.43 20.87
CA ASP A 81 14.33 -4.76 20.75
C ASP A 81 14.65 -6.14 21.37
N GLY A 82 13.64 -6.80 21.95
CA GLY A 82 13.74 -8.10 22.59
C GLY A 82 14.21 -8.04 24.06
N ALA A 83 14.24 -6.85 24.69
CA ALA A 83 14.54 -6.74 26.10
C ALA A 83 13.33 -7.19 26.96
N GLU A 84 13.62 -7.94 28.01
CA GLU A 84 12.61 -8.52 28.91
C GLU A 84 12.49 -7.70 30.20
N VAL A 85 11.23 -7.45 30.61
CA VAL A 85 10.89 -6.87 31.92
C VAL A 85 9.90 -7.79 32.62
N LYS A 86 10.20 -8.21 33.84
CA LYS A 86 9.35 -9.13 34.61
C LYS A 86 8.82 -8.48 35.87
N GLY A 87 7.51 -8.56 36.03
CA GLY A 87 6.79 -8.07 37.18
C GLY A 87 6.42 -6.59 37.15
N ARG A 88 5.36 -6.28 37.87
CA ARG A 88 4.77 -4.94 38.01
C ARG A 88 5.78 -3.88 38.49
N ASP A 89 6.56 -4.20 39.49
CA ASP A 89 7.49 -3.24 40.10
C ASP A 89 8.62 -2.84 39.16
N ALA A 90 9.14 -3.81 38.39
CA ALA A 90 10.14 -3.56 37.37
C ALA A 90 9.57 -2.69 36.22
N MET A 91 8.32 -2.93 35.82
CA MET A 91 7.64 -2.12 34.83
C MET A 91 7.38 -0.69 35.35
N GLN A 92 6.97 -0.53 36.62
CA GLN A 92 6.80 0.80 37.20
C GLN A 92 8.10 1.59 37.21
N LYS A 93 9.20 0.93 37.52
CA LYS A 93 10.53 1.56 37.50
C LYS A 93 10.91 1.97 36.06
N LEU A 94 10.74 1.08 35.10
CA LEU A 94 11.01 1.36 33.69
C LEU A 94 10.23 2.59 33.21
N LEU A 95 8.94 2.66 33.50
CA LEU A 95 8.07 3.79 33.13
C LEU A 95 8.52 5.09 33.81
N ALA A 96 8.85 5.04 35.11
CA ALA A 96 9.33 6.21 35.85
C ALA A 96 10.65 6.74 35.26
N ASP A 97 11.60 5.85 34.98
CA ASP A 97 12.89 6.19 34.37
C ASP A 97 12.68 6.79 32.96
N ASN A 98 11.76 6.22 32.17
CA ASN A 98 11.43 6.75 30.83
C ASN A 98 10.84 8.16 30.92
N PHE A 99 9.89 8.43 31.80
CA PHE A 99 9.29 9.76 31.94
C PHE A 99 10.29 10.81 32.43
N GLN A 100 11.26 10.39 33.26
CA GLN A 100 12.33 11.27 33.69
C GLN A 100 13.28 11.65 32.56
N GLN A 101 13.59 10.68 31.66
CA GLN A 101 14.48 10.89 30.51
C GLN A 101 13.77 11.59 29.34
N ASN A 102 12.46 11.40 29.21
CA ASN A 102 11.63 11.91 28.13
C ASN A 102 10.45 12.74 28.65
N PRO A 103 10.69 13.91 29.27
CA PRO A 103 9.62 14.72 29.82
C PRO A 103 8.66 15.19 28.70
N GLY A 104 7.35 15.07 28.97
CA GLY A 104 6.32 15.50 28.03
C GLY A 104 6.03 14.54 26.88
N VAL A 105 6.61 13.31 26.92
CA VAL A 105 6.28 12.25 25.97
C VAL A 105 4.78 11.95 25.98
N LYS A 106 4.20 11.67 24.80
CA LYS A 106 2.79 11.36 24.61
C LYS A 106 2.61 9.99 23.99
N LEU A 107 1.53 9.31 24.40
CA LEU A 107 1.09 8.02 23.88
C LEU A 107 -0.29 8.15 23.26
N ALA A 108 -0.46 7.54 22.10
CA ALA A 108 -1.74 7.26 21.48
C ALA A 108 -1.84 5.77 21.14
N ILE A 109 -2.96 5.14 21.50
CA ILE A 109 -3.20 3.70 21.30
C ILE A 109 -4.33 3.52 20.29
N THR A 110 -4.13 2.66 19.31
CA THR A 110 -5.17 2.21 18.40
C THR A 110 -5.36 0.70 18.58
N THR A 111 -6.52 0.30 19.08
CA THR A 111 -6.87 -1.12 19.21
C THR A 111 -7.43 -1.63 17.89
N GLU A 112 -6.82 -2.69 17.34
CA GLU A 112 -7.29 -3.35 16.11
C GLU A 112 -8.22 -4.53 16.41
N GLU A 113 -7.91 -5.30 17.45
CA GLU A 113 -8.61 -6.52 17.77
C GLU A 113 -8.66 -6.74 19.30
N VAL A 114 -9.84 -7.10 19.80
CA VAL A 114 -10.02 -7.65 21.14
C VAL A 114 -10.68 -9.02 20.99
N LYS A 115 -9.96 -10.08 21.35
CA LYS A 115 -10.44 -11.46 21.28
C LYS A 115 -10.57 -12.05 22.66
N GLN A 116 -11.81 -12.32 23.08
CA GLN A 116 -12.10 -13.04 24.30
C GLN A 116 -11.78 -14.53 24.10
N LEU A 117 -10.87 -15.09 24.89
CA LEU A 117 -10.50 -16.52 24.84
C LEU A 117 -11.29 -17.35 25.84
N THR A 118 -11.45 -16.83 27.05
CA THR A 118 -12.28 -17.38 28.13
C THR A 118 -12.95 -16.22 28.88
N PRO A 119 -13.90 -16.45 29.81
CA PRO A 119 -14.47 -15.37 30.63
C PRO A 119 -13.43 -14.51 31.35
N ASP A 120 -12.26 -15.07 31.64
CA ASP A 120 -11.22 -14.44 32.44
C ASP A 120 -9.91 -14.18 31.67
N VAL A 121 -9.88 -14.42 30.36
CA VAL A 121 -8.69 -14.18 29.51
C VAL A 121 -9.09 -13.54 28.18
N LYS A 122 -8.47 -12.43 27.83
CA LYS A 122 -8.59 -11.80 26.51
C LYS A 122 -7.23 -11.46 25.91
N VAL A 123 -7.18 -11.44 24.59
CA VAL A 123 -6.02 -10.97 23.81
C VAL A 123 -6.43 -9.69 23.11
N THR A 124 -5.61 -8.66 23.28
CA THR A 124 -5.78 -7.36 22.60
C THR A 124 -4.58 -7.11 21.71
N ARG A 125 -4.82 -6.64 20.49
CA ARG A 125 -3.78 -6.26 19.52
C ARG A 125 -4.05 -4.88 18.99
N GLY A 126 -2.98 -4.18 18.65
CA GLY A 126 -3.09 -2.84 18.08
C GLY A 126 -1.74 -2.16 17.92
N PHE A 127 -1.81 -0.84 17.82
CA PHE A 127 -0.64 0.02 17.69
C PHE A 127 -0.54 0.99 18.87
N ALA A 128 0.69 1.20 19.32
CA ALA A 128 1.05 2.22 20.30
C ALA A 128 1.99 3.23 19.62
N THR A 129 1.57 4.48 19.55
CA THR A 129 2.37 5.57 18.99
C THR A 129 2.87 6.45 20.11
N VAL A 130 4.18 6.47 20.30
CA VAL A 130 4.87 7.31 21.28
C VAL A 130 5.46 8.51 20.57
N THR A 131 5.10 9.71 21.05
CA THR A 131 5.56 10.99 20.47
C THR A 131 6.38 11.73 21.54
N PRO A 132 7.72 11.85 21.39
CA PRO A 132 8.54 12.69 22.24
C PRO A 132 8.15 14.17 22.10
N ALA A 133 8.43 14.98 23.14
CA ALA A 133 8.20 16.43 23.07
C ALA A 133 8.99 17.10 21.93
N ASN A 134 10.19 16.56 21.62
CA ASN A 134 11.05 17.00 20.54
C ASN A 134 11.51 15.75 19.77
N GLY A 135 10.94 15.48 18.61
CA GLY A 135 11.32 14.33 17.80
C GLY A 135 10.18 13.72 16.99
N ALA A 136 10.52 12.73 16.18
CA ALA A 136 9.55 11.98 15.40
C ALA A 136 8.80 10.97 16.28
N ALA A 137 7.52 10.74 15.98
CA ALA A 137 6.73 9.71 16.60
C ALA A 137 7.25 8.32 16.18
N THR A 138 7.26 7.39 17.14
CA THR A 138 7.57 5.98 16.91
C THR A 138 6.32 5.16 17.16
N THR A 139 5.99 4.26 16.25
CA THR A 139 4.84 3.35 16.39
C THR A 139 5.33 1.93 16.52
N THR A 140 4.84 1.23 17.54
CA THR A 140 5.03 -0.20 17.75
C THR A 140 3.70 -0.93 17.58
N ARG A 141 3.77 -2.19 17.18
CA ARG A 141 2.64 -3.10 17.23
C ARG A 141 2.69 -3.91 18.50
N TYR A 142 1.62 -3.87 19.28
CA TYR A 142 1.53 -4.62 20.53
C TYR A 142 0.60 -5.83 20.45
N THR A 143 0.89 -6.83 21.27
CA THR A 143 -0.04 -7.91 21.61
C THR A 143 -0.05 -8.06 23.12
N LEU A 144 -1.24 -7.94 23.72
CA LEU A 144 -1.45 -8.07 25.16
C LEU A 144 -2.26 -9.35 25.45
N VAL A 145 -1.89 -10.06 26.51
CA VAL A 145 -2.76 -11.02 27.18
C VAL A 145 -3.22 -10.39 28.48
N LYS A 146 -4.53 -10.15 28.60
CA LYS A 146 -5.15 -9.64 29.80
C LYS A 146 -5.87 -10.75 30.54
N VAL A 147 -5.67 -10.77 31.86
CA VAL A 147 -6.31 -11.71 32.80
C VAL A 147 -7.25 -10.96 33.74
N ARG A 148 -8.37 -11.55 34.07
CA ARG A 148 -9.34 -10.94 34.98
C ARG A 148 -8.95 -11.21 36.43
N LYS A 149 -8.91 -10.14 37.23
CA LYS A 149 -8.67 -10.18 38.68
C LYS A 149 -9.82 -9.49 39.40
N GLY A 150 -10.81 -10.28 39.82
CA GLY A 150 -12.04 -9.72 40.40
C GLY A 150 -12.86 -8.95 39.38
N ASP A 151 -12.95 -7.64 39.56
CA ASP A 151 -13.74 -6.72 38.74
C ASP A 151 -12.91 -5.94 37.68
N HIS A 152 -11.61 -6.16 37.60
CA HIS A 152 -10.73 -5.45 36.66
C HIS A 152 -9.84 -6.42 35.85
N TRP A 153 -9.24 -5.88 34.78
CA TRP A 153 -8.35 -6.62 33.91
C TRP A 153 -6.91 -6.17 34.12
N GLU A 154 -5.99 -7.13 34.24
CA GLU A 154 -4.56 -6.88 34.34
C GLU A 154 -3.83 -7.44 33.12
N ILE A 155 -2.81 -6.74 32.65
CA ILE A 155 -1.91 -7.19 31.58
C ILE A 155 -0.92 -8.19 32.20
N SER A 156 -1.02 -9.45 31.80
CA SER A 156 -0.13 -10.52 32.26
C SER A 156 1.03 -10.76 31.28
N GLN A 157 0.77 -10.58 29.98
CA GLN A 157 1.82 -10.63 28.98
C GLN A 157 1.70 -9.44 28.02
N MET A 158 2.83 -8.91 27.60
CA MET A 158 2.90 -7.87 26.59
C MET A 158 4.10 -8.10 25.69
N ASN A 159 3.86 -8.13 24.40
CA ASN A 159 4.92 -8.17 23.40
C ASN A 159 4.76 -6.96 22.49
N GLU A 160 5.82 -6.22 22.33
CA GLU A 160 5.95 -5.16 21.35
C GLU A 160 6.92 -5.58 20.24
N ARG A 161 6.68 -5.08 19.06
CA ARG A 161 7.58 -5.21 17.92
C ARG A 161 7.48 -3.95 17.08
N GLU A 162 8.48 -3.69 16.29
CA GLU A 162 8.44 -2.62 15.33
C GLU A 162 7.14 -2.74 14.49
N ALA A 163 6.38 -1.65 14.44
CA ALA A 163 5.21 -1.64 13.58
C ALA A 163 5.70 -1.71 12.13
N PRO A 164 5.08 -2.52 11.28
CA PRO A 164 5.34 -2.38 9.86
C PRO A 164 5.10 -0.91 9.49
N PRO A 165 5.89 -0.33 8.59
CA PRO A 165 5.69 1.04 8.16
C PRO A 165 4.21 1.22 7.82
N LEU A 166 3.61 2.32 8.32
CA LEU A 166 2.20 2.61 8.07
C LEU A 166 1.95 2.44 6.58
N SER A 167 0.95 1.64 6.26
CA SER A 167 0.60 1.41 4.87
C SER A 167 0.38 2.76 4.17
N ALA A 168 0.96 2.93 3.00
CA ALA A 168 0.72 4.08 2.16
C ALA A 168 -0.71 4.11 1.59
N TYR A 169 -1.59 3.17 1.98
CA TYR A 169 -2.95 3.06 1.50
C TYR A 169 -3.72 4.38 1.58
N ALA A 170 -3.69 5.08 2.71
CA ALA A 170 -4.37 6.37 2.87
C ALA A 170 -3.90 7.45 1.88
N LYS A 171 -2.71 7.28 1.29
CA LYS A 171 -2.19 8.16 0.23
C LYS A 171 -2.57 7.69 -1.17
N LEU A 172 -2.93 6.42 -1.30
CA LEU A 172 -3.23 5.74 -2.58
C LEU A 172 -4.71 5.35 -2.71
N GLU A 173 -5.53 5.46 -1.64
CA GLU A 173 -6.93 5.03 -1.64
C GLU A 173 -7.78 5.70 -2.74
N ALA A 174 -7.44 6.95 -3.09
CA ALA A 174 -8.09 7.67 -4.19
C ALA A 174 -7.88 6.99 -5.56
N LEU A 175 -6.95 6.03 -5.66
CA LEU A 175 -6.71 5.19 -6.85
C LEU A 175 -7.33 3.78 -6.73
N GLU A 176 -8.00 3.44 -5.62
CA GLU A 176 -8.56 2.09 -5.40
C GLU A 176 -9.54 1.67 -6.51
N TRP A 177 -10.25 2.61 -7.09
CA TRP A 177 -11.15 2.37 -8.22
C TRP A 177 -10.44 1.77 -9.46
N LEU A 178 -9.12 1.93 -9.58
CA LEU A 178 -8.32 1.32 -10.66
C LEU A 178 -8.13 -0.19 -10.47
N VAL A 179 -8.33 -0.74 -9.26
CA VAL A 179 -8.15 -2.17 -9.01
C VAL A 179 -9.11 -2.99 -9.86
N GLY A 180 -8.59 -4.01 -10.55
CA GLY A 180 -9.32 -4.88 -11.45
C GLY A 180 -8.66 -4.98 -12.83
N THR A 181 -9.37 -5.55 -13.79
CA THR A 181 -8.90 -5.72 -15.17
C THR A 181 -9.60 -4.72 -16.10
N TRP A 182 -8.81 -4.04 -16.88
CA TRP A 182 -9.23 -3.00 -17.79
C TRP A 182 -8.78 -3.30 -19.21
N GLN A 183 -9.57 -2.91 -20.17
CA GLN A 183 -9.26 -3.13 -21.58
C GLN A 183 -9.68 -1.92 -22.43
N ASP A 184 -8.84 -1.61 -23.38
CA ASP A 184 -9.19 -0.75 -24.51
C ASP A 184 -8.89 -1.43 -25.83
N LYS A 185 -9.53 -0.94 -26.88
CA LYS A 185 -9.33 -1.37 -28.26
C LYS A 185 -9.11 -0.14 -29.10
N SER A 186 -7.85 0.21 -29.33
CA SER A 186 -7.47 1.35 -30.16
C SER A 186 -6.97 0.87 -31.52
N GLY A 187 -7.80 1.03 -32.54
CA GLY A 187 -7.47 0.57 -33.88
C GLY A 187 -7.29 -0.95 -33.97
N ASP A 188 -6.12 -1.37 -34.43
CA ASP A 188 -5.74 -2.78 -34.62
C ASP A 188 -5.06 -3.40 -33.35
N GLN A 189 -5.03 -2.68 -32.26
CA GLN A 189 -4.40 -3.13 -31.02
C GLN A 189 -5.42 -3.29 -29.90
N THR A 190 -5.17 -4.26 -29.04
CA THR A 190 -5.88 -4.43 -27.77
C THR A 190 -4.89 -4.25 -26.65
N VAL A 191 -5.19 -3.36 -25.72
CA VAL A 191 -4.41 -3.17 -24.49
C VAL A 191 -5.24 -3.67 -23.31
N GLN A 192 -4.66 -4.58 -22.55
CA GLN A 192 -5.26 -5.07 -21.32
C GLN A 192 -4.33 -4.76 -20.15
N GLY A 193 -4.90 -4.19 -19.08
CA GLY A 193 -4.20 -3.93 -17.84
C GLY A 193 -4.89 -4.60 -16.66
N LYS A 194 -4.13 -5.30 -15.81
CA LYS A 194 -4.65 -5.81 -14.55
C LYS A 194 -3.94 -5.14 -13.39
N ILE A 195 -4.71 -4.52 -12.49
CA ILE A 195 -4.23 -3.74 -11.36
C ILE A 195 -4.66 -4.41 -10.06
N ASN A 196 -3.70 -4.63 -9.17
CA ASN A 196 -3.94 -5.21 -7.85
C ASN A 196 -3.13 -4.46 -6.79
N TRP A 197 -3.60 -4.54 -5.54
CA TRP A 197 -2.81 -4.14 -4.39
C TRP A 197 -1.65 -5.10 -4.14
N ALA A 198 -0.53 -4.57 -3.67
CA ALA A 198 0.65 -5.32 -3.24
C ALA A 198 1.26 -4.70 -1.97
N GLY A 199 2.05 -5.50 -1.22
CA GLY A 199 2.79 -5.04 -0.05
C GLY A 199 1.90 -4.38 1.01
N ASP A 200 0.88 -5.08 1.47
CA ASP A 200 -0.10 -4.58 2.47
C ASP A 200 -0.75 -3.24 2.05
N LYS A 201 -1.10 -3.13 0.78
CA LYS A 201 -1.65 -1.92 0.14
C LYS A 201 -0.67 -0.72 0.11
N ASN A 202 0.63 -0.96 0.18
CA ASN A 202 1.64 0.09 -0.01
C ASN A 202 1.85 0.45 -1.48
N PHE A 203 1.46 -0.45 -2.39
CA PHE A 203 1.62 -0.25 -3.83
C PHE A 203 0.40 -0.77 -4.59
N LEU A 204 0.13 -0.14 -5.73
CA LEU A 204 -0.67 -0.74 -6.80
C LEU A 204 0.31 -1.28 -7.83
N VAL A 205 0.12 -2.54 -8.24
CA VAL A 205 0.91 -3.16 -9.31
C VAL A 205 0.00 -3.42 -10.48
N ARG A 206 0.39 -2.91 -11.65
CA ARG A 206 -0.29 -3.12 -12.92
C ARG A 206 0.55 -4.00 -13.82
N THR A 207 -0.02 -5.08 -14.31
CA THR A 207 0.48 -5.82 -15.46
C THR A 207 -0.21 -5.32 -16.71
N ILE A 208 0.52 -5.15 -17.80
CA ILE A 208 0.06 -4.60 -19.06
C ILE A 208 0.34 -5.63 -20.14
N HIS A 209 -0.66 -5.92 -20.96
CA HIS A 209 -0.52 -6.78 -22.12
C HIS A 209 -1.04 -6.04 -23.35
N VAL A 210 -0.18 -5.81 -24.31
CA VAL A 210 -0.50 -5.16 -25.57
C VAL A 210 -0.42 -6.20 -26.69
N GLN A 211 -1.54 -6.42 -27.36
CA GLN A 211 -1.62 -7.33 -28.51
C GLN A 211 -1.93 -6.53 -29.77
N GLY A 212 -1.01 -6.46 -30.68
CA GLY A 212 -1.17 -5.94 -32.02
C GLY A 212 -1.23 -7.06 -33.07
N ASN A 213 -1.36 -6.68 -34.35
CA ASN A 213 -1.48 -7.64 -35.45
C ASN A 213 -0.26 -8.56 -35.63
N GLN A 214 0.95 -8.14 -35.22
CA GLN A 214 2.19 -8.90 -35.39
C GLN A 214 3.14 -8.80 -34.18
N THR A 215 2.76 -8.09 -33.14
CA THR A 215 3.62 -7.84 -31.97
C THR A 215 2.84 -8.00 -30.68
N THR A 216 3.48 -8.56 -29.70
CA THR A 216 2.99 -8.62 -28.34
C THR A 216 4.03 -7.95 -27.44
N THR A 217 3.58 -7.08 -26.53
CA THR A 217 4.45 -6.45 -25.55
C THR A 217 3.80 -6.56 -24.19
N ASP A 218 4.58 -7.02 -23.21
CA ASP A 218 4.17 -7.03 -21.82
C ASP A 218 4.87 -5.90 -21.06
N GLY A 219 4.19 -5.41 -20.02
CA GLY A 219 4.74 -4.36 -19.17
C GLY A 219 4.28 -4.52 -17.74
N TRP A 220 5.01 -3.84 -16.85
CA TRP A 220 4.72 -3.76 -15.43
C TRP A 220 4.83 -2.32 -14.97
N GLU A 221 3.86 -1.88 -14.19
CA GLU A 221 3.92 -0.59 -13.53
C GLU A 221 3.68 -0.77 -12.04
N ILE A 222 4.51 -0.13 -11.22
CA ILE A 222 4.37 -0.06 -9.78
C ILE A 222 4.02 1.38 -9.43
N ILE A 223 2.89 1.60 -8.78
CA ILE A 223 2.42 2.92 -8.33
C ILE A 223 2.54 2.95 -6.81
N GLY A 224 3.19 3.98 -6.26
CA GLY A 224 3.44 4.10 -4.84
C GLY A 224 3.50 5.55 -4.37
N TRP A 225 3.53 5.74 -3.05
CA TRP A 225 3.72 7.04 -2.42
C TRP A 225 5.21 7.32 -2.21
N ASP A 226 5.69 8.46 -2.70
CA ASP A 226 7.04 8.96 -2.41
C ASP A 226 6.97 9.90 -1.19
N PRO A 227 7.46 9.49 -0.01
CA PRO A 227 7.39 10.31 1.19
C PRO A 227 8.34 11.51 1.16
N VAL A 228 9.38 11.47 0.32
CA VAL A 228 10.35 12.58 0.19
C VAL A 228 9.75 13.69 -0.67
N GLN A 229 9.15 13.34 -1.80
CA GLN A 229 8.53 14.30 -2.70
C GLN A 229 7.06 14.58 -2.35
N GLN A 230 6.49 13.84 -1.39
CA GLN A 230 5.10 13.96 -0.95
C GLN A 230 4.09 13.87 -2.10
N GLN A 231 4.29 12.90 -3.00
CA GLN A 231 3.44 12.70 -4.17
C GLN A 231 3.34 11.22 -4.54
N ILE A 232 2.30 10.87 -5.28
CA ILE A 232 2.19 9.55 -5.90
C ILE A 232 3.13 9.52 -7.11
N ARG A 233 3.91 8.43 -7.21
CA ARG A 233 4.81 8.15 -8.33
C ARG A 233 4.56 6.77 -8.88
N SER A 234 4.99 6.55 -10.13
CA SER A 234 5.03 5.21 -10.69
C SER A 234 6.31 4.95 -11.47
N TRP A 235 6.65 3.67 -11.56
CA TRP A 235 7.78 3.15 -12.34
C TRP A 235 7.25 2.09 -13.27
N ILE A 236 7.57 2.21 -14.55
CA ILE A 236 7.11 1.32 -15.60
C ILE A 236 8.30 0.64 -16.26
N PHE A 237 8.10 -0.62 -16.65
CA PHE A 237 9.07 -1.45 -17.35
C PHE A 237 8.34 -2.24 -18.44
N ASP A 238 8.95 -2.43 -19.59
CA ASP A 238 8.40 -3.26 -20.65
C ASP A 238 9.32 -4.43 -21.03
N SER A 239 8.73 -5.44 -21.65
CA SER A 239 9.43 -6.67 -22.04
C SER A 239 10.52 -6.46 -23.10
N ASN A 240 10.59 -5.28 -23.71
CA ASN A 240 11.60 -4.94 -24.71
C ASN A 240 12.81 -4.20 -24.11
N GLY A 241 12.77 -3.92 -22.79
CA GLY A 241 13.84 -3.25 -22.05
C GLY A 241 13.66 -1.73 -21.91
N GLY A 242 12.52 -1.19 -22.32
CA GLY A 242 12.14 0.20 -22.02
C GLY A 242 11.72 0.34 -20.56
N PHE A 243 11.95 1.53 -20.00
CA PHE A 243 11.55 1.85 -18.64
C PHE A 243 11.27 3.34 -18.48
N GLY A 244 10.54 3.68 -17.41
CA GLY A 244 10.23 5.07 -17.13
C GLY A 244 9.72 5.30 -15.73
N GLU A 245 9.51 6.56 -15.40
CA GLU A 245 8.93 7.02 -14.16
C GLU A 245 7.90 8.10 -14.40
N SER A 246 6.95 8.23 -13.49
CA SER A 246 5.91 9.24 -13.58
C SER A 246 5.59 9.85 -12.22
N ALA A 247 5.14 11.10 -12.24
CA ALA A 247 4.56 11.80 -11.11
C ALA A 247 3.06 12.00 -11.36
N TRP A 248 2.25 11.73 -10.33
CA TRP A 248 0.78 11.77 -10.40
C TRP A 248 0.26 12.94 -9.58
N VAL A 249 -0.59 13.74 -10.18
CA VAL A 249 -1.24 14.88 -9.53
C VAL A 249 -2.75 14.78 -9.74
N ASN A 250 -3.52 14.81 -8.66
CA ASN A 250 -4.97 14.91 -8.72
C ASN A 250 -5.36 16.39 -8.75
N ASN A 251 -6.18 16.80 -9.71
CA ASN A 251 -6.71 18.16 -9.82
C ASN A 251 -8.18 18.28 -9.37
N GLY A 252 -8.72 17.19 -8.77
CA GLY A 252 -10.10 17.08 -8.28
C GLY A 252 -11.00 16.22 -9.19
N GLU A 253 -10.88 16.33 -10.50
CA GLU A 253 -11.65 15.53 -11.47
C GLU A 253 -10.76 14.52 -12.18
N ASP A 254 -9.53 14.91 -12.50
CA ASP A 254 -8.59 14.15 -13.30
C ASP A 254 -7.30 13.83 -12.53
N TRP A 255 -6.63 12.79 -12.99
CA TRP A 255 -5.25 12.50 -12.65
C TRP A 255 -4.34 12.93 -13.80
N LEU A 256 -3.48 13.91 -13.55
CA LEU A 256 -2.42 14.30 -14.46
C LEU A 256 -1.17 13.48 -14.13
N ILE A 257 -0.66 12.75 -15.14
CA ILE A 257 0.47 11.83 -15.00
C ILE A 257 1.60 12.33 -15.91
N ARG A 258 2.63 12.91 -15.30
CA ARG A 258 3.82 13.39 -16.03
C ARG A 258 4.83 12.26 -16.12
N ALA A 259 4.97 11.72 -17.31
CA ALA A 259 5.83 10.57 -17.59
C ALA A 259 7.15 11.00 -18.27
N SER A 260 8.22 10.30 -17.88
CA SER A 260 9.54 10.38 -18.52
C SER A 260 10.07 8.97 -18.71
N ASN A 261 10.39 8.60 -19.96
CA ASN A 261 10.74 7.24 -20.30
C ASN A 261 12.05 7.17 -21.11
N VAL A 262 12.71 6.04 -20.99
CA VAL A 262 13.85 5.63 -21.82
C VAL A 262 13.41 4.44 -22.65
N LEU A 263 13.49 4.57 -23.95
CA LEU A 263 13.16 3.51 -24.91
C LEU A 263 14.35 2.55 -25.07
N PRO A 264 14.14 1.31 -25.56
CA PRO A 264 15.20 0.32 -25.72
C PRO A 264 16.33 0.75 -26.65
N ASP A 265 16.08 1.66 -27.59
CA ASP A 265 17.11 2.23 -28.48
C ASP A 265 17.89 3.39 -27.83
N GLY A 266 17.62 3.70 -26.55
CA GLY A 266 18.21 4.82 -25.81
C GLY A 266 17.53 6.17 -26.03
N SER A 267 16.50 6.27 -26.87
CA SER A 267 15.71 7.46 -27.05
C SER A 267 14.95 7.82 -25.75
N ARG A 268 14.71 9.10 -25.53
CA ARG A 268 13.96 9.60 -24.37
C ARG A 268 12.63 10.16 -24.83
N SER A 269 11.55 9.79 -24.11
CA SER A 269 10.24 10.37 -24.36
C SER A 269 9.66 10.99 -23.09
N THR A 270 8.88 12.05 -23.26
CA THR A 270 8.05 12.61 -22.20
C THR A 270 6.61 12.74 -22.66
N ALA A 271 5.68 12.73 -21.72
CA ALA A 271 4.27 12.96 -21.98
C ALA A 271 3.55 13.43 -20.72
N GLU A 272 2.46 14.15 -20.89
CA GLU A 272 1.45 14.38 -19.87
C GLU A 272 0.22 13.54 -20.24
N ASN A 273 -0.08 12.54 -19.41
CA ASN A 273 -1.27 11.72 -19.60
C ASN A 273 -2.36 12.20 -18.66
N VAL A 274 -3.60 12.27 -19.14
CA VAL A 274 -4.77 12.64 -18.35
C VAL A 274 -5.69 11.44 -18.22
N LEU A 275 -5.97 11.07 -16.99
CA LEU A 275 -6.83 9.96 -16.63
C LEU A 275 -8.07 10.49 -15.92
N THR A 276 -9.25 10.33 -16.55
CA THR A 276 -10.54 10.80 -16.00
C THR A 276 -11.44 9.62 -15.69
N LYS A 277 -11.84 9.46 -14.43
CA LYS A 277 -12.85 8.47 -14.03
C LYS A 277 -14.22 8.92 -14.55
N VAL A 278 -14.88 8.10 -15.39
CA VAL A 278 -16.25 8.35 -15.87
C VAL A 278 -17.28 7.71 -14.93
N ASP A 279 -17.07 6.42 -14.62
CA ASP A 279 -17.87 5.63 -13.67
C ASP A 279 -17.04 4.46 -13.13
N ASP A 280 -17.64 3.51 -12.42
CA ASP A 280 -16.91 2.37 -11.82
C ASP A 280 -16.40 1.36 -12.86
N ASN A 281 -16.90 1.42 -14.10
CA ASN A 281 -16.57 0.51 -15.18
C ASN A 281 -15.89 1.18 -16.38
N LYS A 282 -15.68 2.49 -16.32
CA LYS A 282 -15.13 3.26 -17.42
C LYS A 282 -14.27 4.42 -16.93
N PHE A 283 -13.14 4.61 -17.59
CA PHE A 283 -12.36 5.85 -17.53
C PHE A 283 -11.91 6.25 -18.93
N THR A 284 -11.51 7.50 -19.08
CA THR A 284 -10.86 7.97 -20.30
C THR A 284 -9.39 8.23 -20.04
N TRP A 285 -8.59 8.10 -21.09
CA TRP A 285 -7.19 8.40 -21.09
C TRP A 285 -6.82 9.17 -22.36
N GLU A 286 -5.97 10.18 -22.21
CA GLU A 286 -5.40 10.94 -23.33
C GLU A 286 -3.94 11.28 -23.03
N SER A 287 -3.14 11.56 -24.07
CA SER A 287 -1.72 11.91 -23.91
C SER A 287 -1.39 13.17 -24.71
N GLN A 288 -0.87 14.16 -24.03
CA GLN A 288 -0.55 15.48 -24.56
C GLN A 288 0.88 15.90 -24.18
N ASN A 289 1.34 17.02 -24.73
CA ASN A 289 2.68 17.58 -24.45
C ASN A 289 3.78 16.52 -24.61
N ARG A 290 3.65 15.71 -25.65
CA ARG A 290 4.56 14.59 -25.93
C ARG A 290 5.82 15.06 -26.60
N THR A 291 6.96 14.47 -26.21
CA THR A 291 8.24 14.68 -26.89
C THR A 291 8.95 13.34 -27.14
N LEU A 292 9.81 13.33 -28.16
CA LEU A 292 10.80 12.27 -28.40
C LEU A 292 12.15 12.94 -28.63
N ASN A 293 13.14 12.62 -27.79
CA ASN A 293 14.46 13.28 -27.77
C ASN A 293 14.38 14.84 -27.73
N GLY A 294 13.35 15.37 -27.04
CA GLY A 294 13.09 16.79 -26.94
C GLY A 294 12.25 17.38 -28.09
N GLU A 295 12.04 16.62 -29.18
CA GLU A 295 11.23 17.09 -30.30
C GLU A 295 9.75 16.84 -30.06
N PRO A 296 8.87 17.84 -30.26
CA PRO A 296 7.43 17.70 -30.05
C PRO A 296 6.82 16.60 -30.91
N GLN A 297 5.92 15.85 -30.31
CA GLN A 297 5.13 14.79 -30.96
C GLN A 297 3.63 15.13 -30.90
N PRO A 298 2.82 14.72 -31.88
CA PRO A 298 1.38 14.90 -31.84
C PRO A 298 0.77 14.32 -30.57
N SER A 299 -0.25 15.00 -30.03
CA SER A 299 -1.08 14.45 -28.95
C SER A 299 -1.81 13.20 -29.43
N LEU A 300 -2.15 12.31 -28.51
CA LEU A 300 -3.03 11.18 -28.77
C LEU A 300 -4.45 11.53 -28.35
N ASP A 301 -5.39 11.15 -29.18
CA ASP A 301 -6.80 11.37 -28.93
C ASP A 301 -7.24 10.64 -27.64
N LYS A 302 -8.26 11.20 -27.01
CA LYS A 302 -8.91 10.60 -25.86
C LYS A 302 -9.54 9.26 -26.23
N ILE A 303 -9.21 8.23 -25.47
CA ILE A 303 -9.78 6.90 -25.63
C ILE A 303 -10.59 6.50 -24.39
N GLU A 304 -11.53 5.59 -24.57
CA GLU A 304 -12.27 4.96 -23.47
C GLU A 304 -11.66 3.62 -23.10
N VAL A 305 -11.42 3.42 -21.81
CA VAL A 305 -10.95 2.18 -21.22
C VAL A 305 -12.08 1.58 -20.38
N GLN A 306 -12.40 0.33 -20.61
CA GLN A 306 -13.53 -0.35 -20.00
C GLN A 306 -13.07 -1.47 -19.07
N ARG A 307 -13.77 -1.64 -17.96
CA ARG A 307 -13.55 -2.75 -17.03
C ARG A 307 -14.01 -4.07 -17.65
N VAL A 308 -13.17 -5.09 -17.55
CA VAL A 308 -13.53 -6.45 -18.01
C VAL A 308 -14.41 -7.10 -16.96
N ALA A 309 -15.61 -7.54 -17.37
CA ALA A 309 -16.58 -8.17 -16.48
C ALA A 309 -16.03 -9.49 -15.89
N GLY A 310 -16.25 -9.71 -14.58
CA GLY A 310 -15.86 -10.95 -13.90
C GLY A 310 -14.41 -10.99 -13.39
N SER A 311 -13.68 -9.90 -13.40
CA SER A 311 -12.31 -9.79 -12.88
C SER A 311 -12.28 -8.97 -11.58
N GLN A 312 -12.80 -9.54 -10.49
CA GLN A 312 -12.53 -9.07 -9.12
C GLN A 312 -11.48 -9.97 -8.46
#